data_d6c6a520d3bb95ff50c4c07640212e1e
#
_entry.id   d6c6a520d3bb95ff50c4c07640212e1e
#
_cell.length_a   1.000
_cell.length_b   1.000
_cell.length_c   1.000
_cell.angle_alpha   90.00
_cell.angle_beta   90.00
_cell.angle_gamma   90.00
#
_symmetry.space_group_name_H-M   'P 1'
#
loop_
_entity.id
_entity.type
_entity.pdbx_description
1 polymer ?
#
loop_
_entity_poly.entity_id
_entity_poly.type
_entity_poly.pdbx_seq_one_letter_code
_entity_poly.pdbx_strand_id
1 'polypeptide(L)'
;MSTKNSSRFTPVIIAVSVVVGILIGTFYAKHFAGNRLGIINGSSNKLNALLRIVDDQYVDTVNMADLVEKAMPQILAELDPHSTYIPAQNLEEVNSELEGSFSGIGIQFTIQNDTIHVNAVVQGGPSEKIGLMAGDRIVTVDDSLFVGKKVTNERAMRTLKGPKGSQVKLGIKRTGEKDLLHFNITRGDIPQNTVDAAYMVNDDIGYVKVSKFGRTSHVELLNALAQLNHKKCKGLIIDLRGNTGGYMEAAIRMVNEFLPEGKLIVYTQGRKYPRAEEFANGTGSCQKMPLVVLIDEGSASASEIFTGAIQDNDRGTVVGRRSFGKGLVQQPIDFSDGSAIRLTIARYYTPSGRCIQRPYESGKDRNYELDLYTRYEHGEFFSRDSIKQNESERYNTSLGRTVYGGGGIMPDIFVPQDTTGVTSYLSTVINRGLTIQFTFQYTDNNRKKLSQYETEEELLNYLRHQGLVEQFVRFADSKGVKRRNILIQKSYKLLEKNLFGNIIYNMLGLEAYLQYFNKTDATAVSYTHLRAHETV
;
A
#
# COMPACT_ATOMS: atom_id res chain seq x y z
N MET A 1 35.27 -61.09 -65.22
CA MET A 1 34.72 -62.17 -64.45
C MET A 1 33.95 -61.65 -63.25
N SER A 2 32.71 -62.06 -63.23
CA SER A 2 31.60 -61.65 -62.36
C SER A 2 31.82 -62.06 -60.91
N THR A 3 31.54 -61.17 -59.96
CA THR A 3 31.28 -61.52 -58.53
C THR A 3 29.87 -61.10 -58.17
N LYS A 4 28.89 -61.89 -58.64
CA LYS A 4 27.50 -61.84 -58.19
C LYS A 4 27.28 -62.87 -57.10
N ASN A 5 27.62 -62.62 -55.83
CA ASN A 5 27.26 -63.51 -54.73
C ASN A 5 26.93 -62.83 -53.38
N SER A 6 26.75 -61.54 -53.37
CA SER A 6 26.38 -60.82 -52.10
C SER A 6 24.87 -60.61 -51.90
N SER A 7 24.04 -60.87 -52.94
CA SER A 7 22.61 -60.48 -52.86
C SER A 7 21.70 -61.49 -52.16
N ARG A 8 22.15 -62.72 -51.86
CA ARG A 8 21.31 -63.73 -51.23
C ARG A 8 21.18 -63.59 -49.70
N PHE A 9 22.15 -63.05 -49.09
CA PHE A 9 22.14 -62.84 -47.61
C PHE A 9 21.64 -61.48 -47.17
N THR A 10 21.49 -60.55 -48.06
CA THR A 10 21.03 -59.15 -47.72
C THR A 10 19.67 -59.13 -47.00
N PRO A 11 18.64 -59.93 -47.44
CA PRO A 11 17.36 -59.97 -46.73
C PRO A 11 17.48 -60.56 -45.32
N VAL A 12 18.35 -61.51 -45.13
CA VAL A 12 18.59 -62.14 -43.83
C VAL A 12 19.31 -61.16 -42.88
N ILE A 13 20.29 -60.48 -43.41
CA ILE A 13 21.02 -59.43 -42.62
C ILE A 13 20.06 -58.29 -42.18
N ILE A 14 19.18 -57.87 -43.10
CA ILE A 14 18.17 -56.81 -42.78
C ILE A 14 17.21 -57.35 -41.71
N ALA A 15 16.69 -58.58 -41.86
CA ALA A 15 15.79 -59.16 -40.88
C ALA A 15 16.44 -59.33 -39.49
N VAL A 16 17.69 -59.81 -39.45
CA VAL A 16 18.45 -59.88 -38.18
C VAL A 16 18.71 -58.52 -37.58
N SER A 17 19.06 -57.54 -38.38
CA SER A 17 19.27 -56.14 -37.88
C SER A 17 17.99 -55.54 -37.31
N VAL A 18 16.83 -55.76 -37.92
CA VAL A 18 15.51 -55.33 -37.42
C VAL A 18 15.18 -56.04 -36.10
N VAL A 19 15.38 -57.36 -36.01
CA VAL A 19 15.15 -58.11 -34.78
C VAL A 19 16.09 -57.67 -33.68
N VAL A 20 17.37 -57.45 -33.94
CA VAL A 20 18.34 -56.92 -32.99
C VAL A 20 17.97 -55.49 -32.58
N GLY A 21 17.54 -54.65 -33.51
CA GLY A 21 17.05 -53.29 -33.22
C GLY A 21 15.81 -53.29 -32.32
N ILE A 22 14.86 -54.21 -32.56
CA ILE A 22 13.66 -54.39 -31.69
C ILE A 22 14.08 -54.89 -30.31
N LEU A 23 15.00 -55.85 -30.23
CA LEU A 23 15.48 -56.39 -28.95
C LEU A 23 16.26 -55.33 -28.13
N ILE A 24 17.11 -54.56 -28.79
CA ILE A 24 17.80 -53.46 -28.17
C ILE A 24 16.81 -52.37 -27.75
N GLY A 25 15.85 -52.02 -28.60
CA GLY A 25 14.81 -51.01 -28.31
C GLY A 25 13.91 -51.43 -27.14
N THR A 26 13.49 -52.70 -27.09
CA THR A 26 12.69 -53.25 -25.97
C THR A 26 13.50 -53.41 -24.69
N PHE A 27 14.78 -53.77 -24.79
CA PHE A 27 15.69 -53.82 -23.63
C PHE A 27 15.95 -52.41 -23.09
N TYR A 28 16.17 -51.44 -23.97
CA TYR A 28 16.32 -50.02 -23.60
C TYR A 28 15.03 -49.46 -23.01
N ALA A 29 13.88 -49.73 -23.60
CA ALA A 29 12.58 -49.31 -23.07
C ALA A 29 12.28 -49.96 -21.71
N LYS A 30 12.56 -51.24 -21.51
CA LYS A 30 12.37 -51.92 -20.21
C LYS A 30 13.37 -51.47 -19.14
N HIS A 31 14.64 -51.25 -19.48
CA HIS A 31 15.66 -50.91 -18.51
C HIS A 31 15.75 -49.39 -18.20
N PHE A 32 15.46 -48.54 -19.18
CA PHE A 32 15.58 -47.07 -19.02
C PHE A 32 14.25 -46.33 -18.93
N ALA A 33 13.16 -46.86 -19.47
CA ALA A 33 11.83 -46.23 -19.32
C ALA A 33 11.03 -46.78 -18.12
N GLY A 34 11.26 -48.05 -17.72
CA GLY A 34 10.53 -48.69 -16.61
C GLY A 34 10.92 -48.25 -15.20
N ASN A 35 12.06 -47.59 -15.02
CA ASN A 35 12.53 -47.16 -13.70
C ASN A 35 12.43 -45.64 -13.43
N ARG A 36 11.76 -44.89 -14.32
CA ARG A 36 11.53 -43.45 -14.05
C ARG A 36 10.46 -43.15 -12.99
N LEU A 37 9.69 -44.14 -12.58
CA LEU A 37 8.76 -44.05 -11.45
C LEU A 37 9.38 -44.47 -10.09
N GLY A 38 10.59 -45.03 -10.11
CA GLY A 38 11.13 -45.71 -8.94
C GLY A 38 12.02 -44.87 -7.99
N ILE A 39 12.69 -43.82 -8.44
CA ILE A 39 13.55 -42.99 -7.56
C ILE A 39 13.44 -41.53 -7.99
N ILE A 40 12.52 -40.81 -7.38
CA ILE A 40 12.45 -39.36 -7.47
C ILE A 40 13.48 -38.81 -6.47
N ASN A 41 14.74 -38.75 -6.89
CA ASN A 41 15.83 -38.18 -6.12
C ASN A 41 15.85 -36.64 -6.31
N GLY A 42 15.06 -35.96 -5.47
CA GLY A 42 15.02 -34.51 -5.40
C GLY A 42 13.64 -34.02 -4.97
N SER A 43 13.59 -33.13 -3.99
CA SER A 43 12.33 -32.59 -3.44
C SER A 43 11.45 -31.90 -4.49
N SER A 44 12.05 -31.21 -5.48
CA SER A 44 11.32 -30.57 -6.59
C SER A 44 10.61 -31.56 -7.52
N ASN A 45 11.17 -32.76 -7.71
CA ASN A 45 10.53 -33.79 -8.51
C ASN A 45 9.34 -34.45 -7.79
N LYS A 46 9.30 -34.48 -6.47
CA LYS A 46 8.18 -35.03 -5.70
C LYS A 46 6.89 -34.26 -5.90
N LEU A 47 6.94 -32.93 -5.95
CA LEU A 47 5.76 -32.10 -6.17
C LEU A 47 5.15 -32.38 -7.55
N ASN A 48 5.98 -32.38 -8.59
CA ASN A 48 5.53 -32.69 -9.94
C ASN A 48 4.97 -34.13 -10.07
N ALA A 49 5.58 -35.11 -9.39
CA ALA A 49 5.08 -36.47 -9.35
C ALA A 49 3.75 -36.56 -8.60
N LEU A 50 3.60 -35.87 -7.48
CA LEU A 50 2.33 -35.80 -6.75
C LEU A 50 1.20 -35.26 -7.64
N LEU A 51 1.44 -34.13 -8.33
CA LEU A 51 0.43 -33.54 -9.22
C LEU A 51 0.03 -34.53 -10.34
N ARG A 52 0.99 -35.25 -10.95
CA ARG A 52 0.71 -36.26 -11.96
C ARG A 52 -0.07 -37.44 -11.40
N ILE A 53 0.25 -37.91 -10.19
CA ILE A 53 -0.47 -39.03 -9.55
C ILE A 53 -1.91 -38.62 -9.24
N VAL A 54 -2.11 -37.37 -8.78
CA VAL A 54 -3.46 -36.85 -8.52
C VAL A 54 -4.26 -36.77 -9.82
N ASP A 55 -3.68 -36.27 -10.91
CA ASP A 55 -4.33 -36.16 -12.20
C ASP A 55 -4.72 -37.56 -12.78
N ASP A 56 -3.84 -38.55 -12.60
CA ASP A 56 -4.01 -39.90 -13.17
C ASP A 56 -4.85 -40.84 -12.29
N GLN A 57 -4.76 -40.76 -10.97
CA GLN A 57 -5.25 -41.80 -10.08
C GLN A 57 -6.28 -41.33 -9.03
N TYR A 58 -6.56 -40.04 -8.92
CA TYR A 58 -7.54 -39.58 -7.94
C TYR A 58 -8.96 -40.06 -8.33
N VAL A 59 -9.77 -40.40 -7.31
CA VAL A 59 -11.09 -41.00 -7.48
C VAL A 59 -12.08 -40.14 -8.28
N ASP A 60 -11.96 -38.80 -8.14
CA ASP A 60 -12.81 -37.85 -8.86
C ASP A 60 -11.98 -36.99 -9.84
N THR A 61 -12.65 -36.40 -10.83
CA THR A 61 -12.00 -35.49 -11.77
C THR A 61 -11.54 -34.20 -11.04
N VAL A 62 -10.26 -33.87 -11.15
CA VAL A 62 -9.66 -32.68 -10.55
C VAL A 62 -9.31 -31.67 -11.63
N ASN A 63 -9.67 -30.40 -11.42
CA ASN A 63 -9.11 -29.32 -12.20
C ASN A 63 -7.70 -29.01 -11.70
N MET A 64 -6.70 -29.47 -12.42
CA MET A 64 -5.29 -29.35 -12.04
C MET A 64 -4.84 -27.87 -12.00
N ALA A 65 -5.36 -27.02 -12.87
CA ALA A 65 -5.06 -25.58 -12.84
C ALA A 65 -5.53 -24.96 -11.52
N ASP A 66 -6.78 -25.19 -11.12
CA ASP A 66 -7.33 -24.69 -9.85
C ASP A 66 -6.60 -25.26 -8.63
N LEU A 67 -6.13 -26.51 -8.71
CA LEU A 67 -5.36 -27.12 -7.63
C LEU A 67 -4.02 -26.43 -7.46
N VAL A 68 -3.31 -26.15 -8.56
CA VAL A 68 -2.02 -25.46 -8.56
C VAL A 68 -2.20 -24.01 -8.07
N GLU A 69 -3.21 -23.28 -8.58
CA GLU A 69 -3.54 -21.93 -8.12
C GLU A 69 -3.72 -21.85 -6.59
N LYS A 70 -4.39 -22.83 -5.99
CA LYS A 70 -4.59 -22.91 -4.54
C LYS A 70 -3.35 -23.33 -3.76
N ALA A 71 -2.44 -24.09 -4.38
CA ALA A 71 -1.22 -24.57 -3.74
C ALA A 71 -0.10 -23.53 -3.74
N MET A 72 -0.02 -22.65 -4.76
CA MET A 72 1.05 -21.64 -4.90
C MET A 72 1.16 -20.71 -3.67
N PRO A 73 0.08 -20.12 -3.15
CA PRO A 73 0.16 -19.29 -1.94
C PRO A 73 0.69 -20.07 -0.73
N GLN A 74 0.28 -21.33 -0.56
CA GLN A 74 0.69 -22.16 0.57
C GLN A 74 2.18 -22.49 0.53
N ILE A 75 2.73 -22.76 -0.65
CA ILE A 75 4.17 -23.02 -0.82
C ILE A 75 4.98 -21.78 -0.46
N LEU A 76 4.52 -20.59 -0.87
CA LEU A 76 5.24 -19.33 -0.60
C LEU A 76 5.14 -18.93 0.87
N ALA A 77 4.03 -19.20 1.54
CA ALA A 77 3.85 -18.93 2.97
C ALA A 77 4.84 -19.71 3.85
N GLU A 78 5.35 -20.85 3.38
CA GLU A 78 6.42 -21.58 4.09
C GLU A 78 7.81 -20.92 4.04
N LEU A 79 7.99 -19.86 3.22
CA LEU A 79 9.28 -19.17 3.09
C LEU A 79 9.41 -17.99 4.04
N ASP A 80 8.53 -17.02 3.89
CA ASP A 80 8.48 -15.78 4.66
C ASP A 80 7.10 -15.11 4.51
N PRO A 81 6.72 -14.17 5.42
CA PRO A 81 5.38 -13.57 5.41
C PRO A 81 5.14 -12.56 4.26
N HIS A 82 6.09 -12.37 3.37
CA HIS A 82 6.00 -11.36 2.30
C HIS A 82 6.13 -11.92 0.88
N SER A 83 6.65 -13.14 0.74
CA SER A 83 6.63 -13.84 -0.55
C SER A 83 5.20 -14.24 -0.89
N THR A 84 4.67 -13.74 -2.01
CA THR A 84 3.25 -13.90 -2.35
C THR A 84 3.05 -14.34 -3.79
N TYR A 85 1.98 -15.10 -4.03
CA TYR A 85 1.46 -15.41 -5.35
C TYR A 85 0.38 -14.40 -5.73
N ILE A 86 0.39 -13.96 -6.96
CA ILE A 86 -0.57 -13.00 -7.52
C ILE A 86 -1.25 -13.66 -8.71
N PRO A 87 -2.51 -14.06 -8.59
CA PRO A 87 -3.30 -14.58 -9.71
C PRO A 87 -3.36 -13.60 -10.88
N ALA A 88 -3.42 -14.09 -12.12
CA ALA A 88 -3.46 -13.27 -13.33
C ALA A 88 -4.54 -12.18 -13.31
N GLN A 89 -5.71 -12.51 -12.77
CA GLN A 89 -6.84 -11.56 -12.65
C GLN A 89 -6.57 -10.37 -11.72
N ASN A 90 -5.59 -10.47 -10.81
CA ASN A 90 -5.28 -9.44 -9.80
C ASN A 90 -3.99 -8.67 -10.14
N LEU A 91 -3.18 -9.15 -11.10
CA LEU A 91 -1.84 -8.60 -11.37
C LEU A 91 -1.90 -7.13 -11.80
N GLU A 92 -2.84 -6.77 -12.68
CA GLU A 92 -3.02 -5.39 -13.14
C GLU A 92 -3.40 -4.46 -11.97
N GLU A 93 -4.31 -4.89 -11.09
CA GLU A 93 -4.72 -4.11 -9.92
C GLU A 93 -3.56 -3.87 -8.96
N VAL A 94 -2.83 -4.94 -8.63
CA VAL A 94 -1.67 -4.91 -7.71
C VAL A 94 -0.53 -4.03 -8.26
N ASN A 95 -0.30 -4.05 -9.57
CA ASN A 95 0.73 -3.22 -10.19
C ASN A 95 0.29 -1.76 -10.33
N SER A 96 -0.99 -1.50 -10.67
CA SER A 96 -1.50 -0.13 -10.87
C SER A 96 -1.35 0.76 -9.64
N GLU A 97 -1.34 0.19 -8.45
CA GLU A 97 -1.18 0.95 -7.20
C GLU A 97 0.17 1.69 -7.08
N LEU A 98 1.21 1.20 -7.74
CA LEU A 98 2.55 1.77 -7.69
C LEU A 98 2.97 2.46 -9.00
N GLU A 99 2.21 2.26 -10.08
CA GLU A 99 2.51 2.85 -11.40
C GLU A 99 2.16 4.35 -11.51
N GLY A 100 1.44 4.90 -10.52
CA GLY A 100 1.08 6.32 -10.47
C GLY A 100 -0.16 6.68 -11.29
N SER A 101 -0.79 5.72 -11.97
CA SER A 101 -2.09 5.89 -12.62
C SER A 101 -2.76 4.55 -12.87
N PHE A 102 -4.08 4.57 -12.96
CA PHE A 102 -4.87 3.43 -13.43
C PHE A 102 -5.91 3.90 -14.44
N SER A 103 -6.47 2.98 -15.21
CA SER A 103 -7.52 3.33 -16.17
C SER A 103 -8.92 3.15 -15.55
N GLY A 104 -9.74 4.19 -15.66
CA GLY A 104 -11.08 4.19 -15.08
C GLY A 104 -11.87 5.46 -15.40
N ILE A 105 -12.93 5.70 -14.63
CA ILE A 105 -13.81 6.87 -14.81
C ILE A 105 -13.36 8.11 -14.01
N GLY A 106 -12.51 7.97 -13.00
CA GLY A 106 -11.97 9.10 -12.21
C GLY A 106 -12.94 9.66 -11.19
N ILE A 107 -13.39 8.82 -10.27
CA ILE A 107 -14.19 9.21 -9.10
C ILE A 107 -13.62 8.60 -7.82
N GLN A 108 -13.83 9.29 -6.70
CA GLN A 108 -13.78 8.72 -5.36
C GLN A 108 -15.20 8.45 -4.90
N PHE A 109 -15.47 7.29 -4.36
CA PHE A 109 -16.82 6.92 -3.98
C PHE A 109 -16.87 6.16 -2.65
N THR A 110 -18.05 6.14 -2.06
CA THR A 110 -18.42 5.25 -0.95
C THR A 110 -19.70 4.51 -1.28
N ILE A 111 -19.88 3.32 -0.73
CA ILE A 111 -21.15 2.60 -0.84
C ILE A 111 -21.95 2.88 0.41
N GLN A 112 -23.13 3.50 0.25
CA GLN A 112 -24.06 3.79 1.33
C GLN A 112 -25.46 3.34 0.92
N ASN A 113 -26.16 2.67 1.84
CA ASN A 113 -27.49 2.11 1.55
C ASN A 113 -27.53 1.36 0.22
N ASP A 114 -26.54 0.47 0.03
CA ASP A 114 -26.42 -0.38 -1.15
C ASP A 114 -26.30 0.38 -2.49
N THR A 115 -25.81 1.61 -2.48
CA THR A 115 -25.67 2.48 -3.66
C THR A 115 -24.30 3.15 -3.65
N ILE A 116 -23.69 3.32 -4.83
CA ILE A 116 -22.44 4.07 -4.98
C ILE A 116 -22.74 5.57 -4.92
N HIS A 117 -22.12 6.26 -3.98
CA HIS A 117 -22.15 7.71 -3.85
C HIS A 117 -20.81 8.30 -4.27
N VAL A 118 -20.80 9.23 -5.20
CA VAL A 118 -19.61 9.96 -5.64
C VAL A 118 -19.24 10.97 -4.56
N ASN A 119 -18.09 10.79 -3.93
CA ASN A 119 -17.58 11.72 -2.92
C ASN A 119 -16.82 12.87 -3.56
N ALA A 120 -15.99 12.55 -4.56
CA ALA A 120 -15.24 13.53 -5.34
C ALA A 120 -15.02 13.03 -6.77
N VAL A 121 -14.78 13.96 -7.66
CA VAL A 121 -14.39 13.69 -9.05
C VAL A 121 -12.93 14.09 -9.19
N VAL A 122 -12.14 13.24 -9.84
CA VAL A 122 -10.71 13.49 -10.04
C VAL A 122 -10.53 14.63 -11.03
N GLN A 123 -9.80 15.65 -10.65
CA GLN A 123 -9.55 16.83 -11.47
C GLN A 123 -8.85 16.45 -12.78
N GLY A 124 -9.34 16.98 -13.90
CA GLY A 124 -8.86 16.63 -15.23
C GLY A 124 -9.29 15.25 -15.73
N GLY A 125 -9.98 14.46 -14.90
CA GLY A 125 -10.39 13.10 -15.18
C GLY A 125 -11.58 13.01 -16.15
N PRO A 126 -11.89 11.78 -16.64
CA PRO A 126 -13.00 11.55 -17.57
C PRO A 126 -14.36 12.00 -17.03
N SER A 127 -14.65 11.72 -15.74
CA SER A 127 -15.93 12.05 -15.12
C SER A 127 -16.15 13.55 -14.97
N GLU A 128 -15.11 14.32 -14.64
CA GLU A 128 -15.21 15.78 -14.55
C GLU A 128 -15.58 16.41 -15.90
N LYS A 129 -14.92 15.97 -16.98
CA LYS A 129 -15.11 16.48 -18.34
C LYS A 129 -16.54 16.37 -18.85
N ILE A 130 -17.30 15.41 -18.33
CA ILE A 130 -18.70 15.18 -18.73
C ILE A 130 -19.70 15.70 -17.70
N GLY A 131 -19.24 16.36 -16.62
CA GLY A 131 -20.09 17.00 -15.62
C GLY A 131 -20.64 16.07 -14.53
N LEU A 132 -19.99 14.94 -14.27
CA LEU A 132 -20.22 14.20 -13.02
C LEU A 132 -19.73 15.04 -11.85
N MET A 133 -20.41 14.98 -10.72
CA MET A 133 -20.03 15.78 -9.55
C MET A 133 -20.20 15.02 -8.24
N ALA A 134 -19.56 15.52 -7.21
CA ALA A 134 -19.74 15.00 -5.86
C ALA A 134 -21.20 15.12 -5.42
N GLY A 135 -21.72 14.09 -4.74
CA GLY A 135 -23.13 13.94 -4.39
C GLY A 135 -23.95 13.11 -5.38
N ASP A 136 -23.44 12.83 -6.57
CA ASP A 136 -24.10 11.95 -7.53
C ASP A 136 -24.18 10.51 -7.00
N ARG A 137 -25.27 9.81 -7.34
CA ARG A 137 -25.48 8.40 -6.98
C ARG A 137 -25.55 7.58 -8.26
N ILE A 138 -24.65 6.60 -8.40
CA ILE A 138 -24.67 5.68 -9.54
C ILE A 138 -25.73 4.62 -9.26
N VAL A 139 -26.77 4.57 -10.06
CA VAL A 139 -27.88 3.63 -9.90
C VAL A 139 -27.99 2.61 -11.03
N THR A 140 -27.47 2.93 -12.23
CA THR A 140 -27.31 1.95 -13.31
C THR A 140 -25.93 2.02 -13.92
N VAL A 141 -25.44 0.89 -14.43
CA VAL A 141 -24.21 0.77 -15.22
C VAL A 141 -24.52 -0.11 -16.43
N ASP A 142 -24.22 0.40 -17.63
CA ASP A 142 -24.53 -0.24 -18.92
C ASP A 142 -25.99 -0.71 -18.99
N ASP A 143 -26.88 0.22 -18.68
CA ASP A 143 -28.34 0.06 -18.63
C ASP A 143 -28.85 -1.01 -17.62
N SER A 144 -27.96 -1.62 -16.85
CA SER A 144 -28.32 -2.59 -15.81
C SER A 144 -28.40 -1.93 -14.44
N LEU A 145 -29.36 -2.32 -13.61
CA LEU A 145 -29.50 -1.83 -12.24
C LEU A 145 -28.26 -2.16 -11.40
N PHE A 146 -27.62 -1.14 -10.83
CA PHE A 146 -26.39 -1.26 -10.05
C PHE A 146 -26.59 -0.73 -8.61
N VAL A 147 -27.59 -1.29 -7.93
CA VAL A 147 -27.93 -1.02 -6.52
C VAL A 147 -28.28 -2.32 -5.80
N GLY A 148 -28.35 -2.28 -4.47
CA GLY A 148 -28.70 -3.42 -3.64
C GLY A 148 -27.49 -4.15 -3.04
N LYS A 149 -27.75 -5.13 -2.17
CA LYS A 149 -26.75 -5.85 -1.37
C LYS A 149 -25.59 -6.49 -2.14
N LYS A 150 -25.73 -6.67 -3.46
CA LYS A 150 -24.69 -7.20 -4.33
C LYS A 150 -23.64 -6.16 -4.76
N VAL A 151 -23.85 -4.89 -4.44
CA VAL A 151 -22.88 -3.82 -4.73
C VAL A 151 -21.85 -3.80 -3.63
N THR A 152 -20.68 -4.33 -3.93
CA THR A 152 -19.48 -4.31 -3.06
C THR A 152 -18.43 -3.37 -3.65
N ASN A 153 -17.46 -2.95 -2.83
CA ASN A 153 -16.35 -2.12 -3.32
C ASN A 153 -15.59 -2.81 -4.46
N GLU A 154 -15.31 -4.11 -4.32
CA GLU A 154 -14.66 -4.91 -5.35
C GLU A 154 -15.45 -4.91 -6.66
N ARG A 155 -16.77 -5.19 -6.60
CA ARG A 155 -17.63 -5.17 -7.79
C ARG A 155 -17.68 -3.78 -8.41
N ALA A 156 -17.81 -2.71 -7.61
CA ALA A 156 -17.82 -1.34 -8.08
C ALA A 156 -16.50 -0.99 -8.78
N MET A 157 -15.35 -1.29 -8.14
CA MET A 157 -14.04 -1.06 -8.71
C MET A 157 -13.86 -1.79 -10.04
N ARG A 158 -14.16 -3.10 -10.09
CA ARG A 158 -14.04 -3.91 -11.32
C ARG A 158 -14.95 -3.41 -12.45
N THR A 159 -16.13 -2.86 -12.13
CA THR A 159 -17.07 -2.38 -13.13
C THR A 159 -16.73 -0.98 -13.65
N LEU A 160 -16.24 -0.10 -12.77
CA LEU A 160 -15.93 1.29 -13.11
C LEU A 160 -14.52 1.48 -13.69
N LYS A 161 -13.54 0.66 -13.27
CA LYS A 161 -12.25 0.51 -13.96
C LYS A 161 -12.43 -0.24 -15.29
N GLY A 162 -11.43 -0.23 -16.13
CA GLY A 162 -11.39 -0.99 -17.38
C GLY A 162 -10.38 -0.40 -18.36
N PRO A 163 -10.16 -1.03 -19.51
CA PRO A 163 -9.15 -0.60 -20.48
C PRO A 163 -9.32 0.84 -20.90
N LYS A 164 -8.23 1.58 -21.03
CA LYS A 164 -8.21 2.95 -21.54
C LYS A 164 -8.88 3.03 -22.90
N GLY A 165 -9.78 4.01 -23.08
CA GLY A 165 -10.55 4.19 -24.29
C GLY A 165 -11.84 3.37 -24.35
N SER A 166 -12.07 2.41 -23.44
CA SER A 166 -13.35 1.71 -23.35
C SER A 166 -14.43 2.63 -22.77
N GLN A 167 -15.69 2.39 -23.10
CA GLN A 167 -16.81 3.19 -22.65
C GLN A 167 -17.59 2.47 -21.54
N VAL A 168 -18.23 3.27 -20.68
CA VAL A 168 -19.23 2.82 -19.71
C VAL A 168 -20.35 3.83 -19.64
N LYS A 169 -21.58 3.35 -19.62
CA LYS A 169 -22.79 4.17 -19.50
C LYS A 169 -23.29 4.16 -18.07
N LEU A 170 -23.41 5.33 -17.47
CA LEU A 170 -23.89 5.48 -16.10
C LEU A 170 -25.24 6.17 -16.06
N GLY A 171 -26.18 5.63 -15.25
CA GLY A 171 -27.39 6.33 -14.85
C GLY A 171 -27.23 6.88 -13.44
N ILE A 172 -27.36 8.18 -13.33
CA ILE A 172 -27.06 8.97 -12.14
C ILE A 172 -28.31 9.58 -11.55
N LYS A 173 -28.53 9.36 -10.26
CA LYS A 173 -29.52 10.10 -9.47
C LYS A 173 -28.82 11.26 -8.77
N ARG A 174 -29.19 12.49 -9.13
CA ARG A 174 -28.66 13.74 -8.56
C ARG A 174 -29.69 14.41 -7.68
N THR A 175 -29.28 14.96 -6.54
CA THR A 175 -30.17 15.72 -5.65
C THR A 175 -30.64 16.99 -6.37
N GLY A 176 -31.97 17.21 -6.39
CA GLY A 176 -32.59 18.33 -7.10
C GLY A 176 -33.07 18.00 -8.52
N GLU A 177 -32.61 16.91 -9.12
CA GLU A 177 -33.08 16.44 -10.43
C GLU A 177 -34.20 15.40 -10.28
N LYS A 178 -35.27 15.55 -11.10
CA LYS A 178 -36.40 14.60 -11.09
C LYS A 178 -36.04 13.32 -11.81
N ASP A 179 -35.41 13.45 -12.97
CA ASP A 179 -35.10 12.35 -13.87
C ASP A 179 -33.69 11.79 -13.62
N LEU A 180 -33.44 10.60 -14.16
CA LEU A 180 -32.15 9.99 -14.15
C LEU A 180 -31.25 10.66 -15.21
N LEU A 181 -30.09 11.14 -14.82
CA LEU A 181 -29.08 11.68 -15.74
C LEU A 181 -28.28 10.53 -16.34
N HIS A 182 -28.04 10.57 -17.64
CA HIS A 182 -27.25 9.55 -18.35
C HIS A 182 -25.92 10.14 -18.83
N PHE A 183 -24.82 9.45 -18.47
CA PHE A 183 -23.47 9.83 -18.85
C PHE A 183 -22.76 8.67 -19.55
N ASN A 184 -22.22 8.92 -20.75
CA ASN A 184 -21.32 8.00 -21.45
C ASN A 184 -19.88 8.43 -21.17
N ILE A 185 -19.15 7.61 -20.40
CA ILE A 185 -17.80 7.93 -19.97
C ILE A 185 -16.81 7.08 -20.74
N THR A 186 -15.84 7.71 -21.40
CA THR A 186 -14.68 7.03 -21.96
C THR A 186 -13.62 6.92 -20.87
N ARG A 187 -13.27 5.69 -20.45
CA ARG A 187 -12.23 5.47 -19.43
C ARG A 187 -10.89 6.02 -19.87
N GLY A 188 -10.18 6.64 -18.95
CA GLY A 188 -8.88 7.26 -19.18
C GLY A 188 -7.93 7.05 -18.02
N ASP A 189 -6.72 7.56 -18.16
CA ASP A 189 -5.73 7.51 -17.09
C ASP A 189 -6.17 8.40 -15.93
N ILE A 190 -6.26 7.81 -14.76
CA ILE A 190 -6.58 8.48 -13.51
C ILE A 190 -5.29 8.57 -12.69
N PRO A 191 -4.74 9.77 -12.49
CA PRO A 191 -3.53 9.91 -11.69
C PRO A 191 -3.77 9.43 -10.25
N GLN A 192 -2.83 8.69 -9.74
CA GLN A 192 -2.74 8.33 -8.33
C GLN A 192 -1.54 9.04 -7.74
N ASN A 193 -1.80 10.19 -7.15
CA ASN A 193 -0.75 10.92 -6.47
C ASN A 193 -0.26 10.13 -5.26
N THR A 194 1.02 10.19 -5.03
CA THR A 194 1.72 9.58 -3.89
C THR A 194 2.17 10.63 -2.87
N VAL A 195 2.21 11.90 -3.30
CA VAL A 195 2.32 13.07 -2.44
C VAL A 195 0.92 13.65 -2.28
N ASP A 196 0.31 13.39 -1.12
CA ASP A 196 -1.09 13.71 -0.85
C ASP A 196 -1.33 15.19 -0.53
N ALA A 197 -0.32 15.87 0.01
CA ALA A 197 -0.39 17.28 0.40
C ALA A 197 0.99 17.92 0.48
N ALA A 198 1.06 19.23 0.16
CA ALA A 198 2.25 20.05 0.31
C ALA A 198 1.87 21.50 0.65
N TYR A 199 2.07 21.92 1.90
CA TYR A 199 1.67 23.22 2.38
C TYR A 199 2.62 23.79 3.44
N MET A 200 2.54 25.10 3.69
CA MET A 200 3.25 25.75 4.79
C MET A 200 2.47 25.58 6.09
N VAL A 201 3.12 25.01 7.12
CA VAL A 201 2.55 24.89 8.48
C VAL A 201 2.53 26.27 9.18
N ASN A 202 3.57 27.05 8.93
CA ASN A 202 3.73 28.45 9.34
C ASN A 202 4.62 29.17 8.32
N ASP A 203 5.05 30.37 8.60
CA ASP A 203 5.85 31.22 7.68
C ASP A 203 7.19 30.58 7.26
N ASP A 204 7.74 29.64 8.06
CA ASP A 204 9.08 29.09 7.88
C ASP A 204 9.08 27.59 7.52
N ILE A 205 8.07 26.84 7.93
CA ILE A 205 8.08 25.38 7.90
C ILE A 205 7.08 24.83 6.88
N GLY A 206 7.59 24.05 5.94
CA GLY A 206 6.80 23.28 4.99
C GLY A 206 6.49 21.86 5.49
N TYR A 207 5.37 21.34 5.05
CA TYR A 207 4.92 19.98 5.30
C TYR A 207 4.62 19.28 3.98
N VAL A 208 5.09 18.04 3.85
CA VAL A 208 4.81 17.16 2.71
C VAL A 208 4.35 15.81 3.23
N LYS A 209 3.15 15.37 2.84
CA LYS A 209 2.63 14.03 3.11
C LYS A 209 2.94 13.11 1.94
N VAL A 210 3.69 12.03 2.19
CA VAL A 210 3.97 10.98 1.23
C VAL A 210 3.25 9.72 1.66
N SER A 211 2.27 9.26 0.89
CA SER A 211 1.44 8.09 1.22
C SER A 211 1.97 6.78 0.66
N LYS A 212 2.74 6.81 -0.42
CA LYS A 212 3.37 5.65 -1.05
C LYS A 212 4.68 6.05 -1.77
N PHE A 213 5.50 5.05 -2.09
CA PHE A 213 6.67 5.22 -2.96
C PHE A 213 6.37 4.59 -4.33
N GLY A 214 5.66 5.33 -5.18
CA GLY A 214 5.32 4.95 -6.54
C GLY A 214 6.32 5.46 -7.58
N ARG A 215 6.06 5.16 -8.84
CA ARG A 215 6.90 5.57 -9.97
C ARG A 215 7.03 7.09 -10.10
N THR A 216 5.97 7.82 -9.75
CA THR A 216 5.89 9.29 -9.88
C THR A 216 6.32 10.05 -8.62
N SER A 217 6.53 9.36 -7.49
CA SER A 217 6.74 9.98 -6.16
C SER A 217 7.89 10.99 -6.13
N HIS A 218 9.00 10.71 -6.80
CA HIS A 218 10.13 11.63 -6.83
C HIS A 218 9.78 12.94 -7.56
N VAL A 219 9.10 12.86 -8.72
CA VAL A 219 8.66 14.05 -9.46
C VAL A 219 7.62 14.85 -8.68
N GLU A 220 6.70 14.16 -8.01
CA GLU A 220 5.70 14.80 -7.16
C GLU A 220 6.35 15.50 -5.95
N LEU A 221 7.36 14.87 -5.33
CA LEU A 221 8.16 15.50 -4.27
C LEU A 221 8.88 16.75 -4.80
N LEU A 222 9.53 16.69 -5.96
CA LEU A 222 10.19 17.86 -6.56
C LEU A 222 9.22 19.02 -6.79
N ASN A 223 8.02 18.74 -7.29
CA ASN A 223 6.97 19.73 -7.45
C ASN A 223 6.54 20.34 -6.10
N ALA A 224 6.36 19.52 -5.09
CA ALA A 224 6.03 19.96 -3.73
C ALA A 224 7.13 20.84 -3.15
N LEU A 225 8.40 20.43 -3.28
CA LEU A 225 9.56 21.21 -2.81
C LEU A 225 9.67 22.56 -3.55
N ALA A 226 9.46 22.60 -4.86
CA ALA A 226 9.45 23.83 -5.64
C ALA A 226 8.33 24.77 -5.17
N GLN A 227 7.13 24.28 -4.95
CA GLN A 227 6.00 25.04 -4.43
C GLN A 227 6.32 25.65 -3.04
N LEU A 228 6.89 24.86 -2.13
CA LEU A 228 7.26 25.33 -0.80
C LEU A 228 8.41 26.33 -0.82
N ASN A 229 9.39 26.12 -1.72
CA ASN A 229 10.52 27.05 -1.89
C ASN A 229 10.07 28.43 -2.40
N HIS A 230 9.09 28.48 -3.30
CA HIS A 230 8.45 29.76 -3.70
C HIS A 230 7.84 30.50 -2.52
N LYS A 231 7.39 29.78 -1.50
CA LYS A 231 6.87 30.33 -0.23
C LYS A 231 7.97 30.61 0.82
N LYS A 232 9.26 30.50 0.42
CA LYS A 232 10.44 30.74 1.29
C LYS A 232 10.54 29.79 2.48
N CYS A 233 10.19 28.51 2.28
CA CYS A 233 10.33 27.44 3.26
C CYS A 233 11.77 27.34 3.77
N LYS A 234 11.97 27.33 5.09
CA LYS A 234 13.28 27.26 5.75
C LYS A 234 13.53 25.90 6.43
N GLY A 235 12.49 25.11 6.68
CA GLY A 235 12.57 23.79 7.27
C GLY A 235 11.44 22.90 6.78
N LEU A 236 11.63 21.60 6.75
CA LEU A 236 10.72 20.67 6.11
C LEU A 236 10.32 19.52 7.04
N ILE A 237 9.04 19.18 6.99
CA ILE A 237 8.47 17.96 7.57
C ILE A 237 8.09 17.02 6.43
N ILE A 238 8.68 15.82 6.40
CA ILE A 238 8.24 14.71 5.54
C ILE A 238 7.44 13.74 6.40
N ASP A 239 6.16 13.60 6.12
CA ASP A 239 5.27 12.68 6.85
C ASP A 239 5.10 11.36 6.11
N LEU A 240 5.68 10.30 6.68
CA LEU A 240 5.61 8.91 6.21
C LEU A 240 4.68 8.04 7.08
N ARG A 241 3.93 8.61 8.01
CA ARG A 241 2.99 7.85 8.85
C ARG A 241 1.96 7.14 7.97
N GLY A 242 1.69 5.86 8.26
CA GLY A 242 0.80 5.02 7.46
C GLY A 242 1.29 4.67 6.06
N ASN A 243 2.52 5.06 5.68
CA ASN A 243 3.09 4.74 4.37
C ASN A 243 3.73 3.35 4.40
N THR A 244 3.09 2.38 3.80
CA THR A 244 3.53 0.96 3.76
C THR A 244 4.71 0.70 2.81
N GLY A 245 5.26 1.73 2.16
CA GLY A 245 6.40 1.62 1.26
C GLY A 245 6.04 1.70 -0.22
N GLY A 246 6.68 0.89 -1.02
CA GLY A 246 6.57 0.85 -2.47
C GLY A 246 7.91 0.54 -3.14
N TYR A 247 8.22 1.21 -4.25
CA TYR A 247 9.48 1.01 -4.96
C TYR A 247 10.69 1.53 -4.19
N MET A 248 11.70 0.67 -4.00
CA MET A 248 12.98 1.03 -3.39
C MET A 248 13.66 2.17 -4.17
N GLU A 249 13.64 2.11 -5.49
CA GLU A 249 14.23 3.13 -6.35
C GLU A 249 13.60 4.52 -6.13
N ALA A 250 12.29 4.59 -5.90
CA ALA A 250 11.62 5.84 -5.58
C ALA A 250 12.13 6.43 -4.24
N ALA A 251 12.28 5.59 -3.21
CA ALA A 251 12.85 6.03 -1.94
C ALA A 251 14.29 6.51 -2.09
N ILE A 252 15.14 5.80 -2.83
CA ILE A 252 16.52 6.18 -3.10
C ILE A 252 16.59 7.56 -3.78
N ARG A 253 15.79 7.77 -4.83
CA ARG A 253 15.73 9.06 -5.55
C ARG A 253 15.25 10.19 -4.64
N MET A 254 14.26 9.94 -3.79
CA MET A 254 13.74 10.94 -2.86
C MET A 254 14.74 11.26 -1.74
N VAL A 255 15.45 10.26 -1.19
CA VAL A 255 16.53 10.47 -0.20
C VAL A 255 17.66 11.31 -0.78
N ASN A 256 17.97 11.11 -2.06
CA ASN A 256 19.02 11.86 -2.76
C ASN A 256 18.81 13.38 -2.74
N GLU A 257 17.56 13.85 -2.61
CA GLU A 257 17.26 15.29 -2.46
C GLU A 257 17.83 15.88 -1.18
N PHE A 258 18.10 15.05 -0.18
CA PHE A 258 18.48 15.47 1.17
C PHE A 258 19.92 15.15 1.56
N LEU A 259 20.59 14.19 0.90
CA LEU A 259 21.93 13.76 1.26
C LEU A 259 23.00 14.36 0.34
N PRO A 260 24.15 14.76 0.89
CA PRO A 260 25.30 15.16 0.08
C PRO A 260 25.92 13.96 -0.66
N GLU A 261 26.72 14.26 -1.69
CA GLU A 261 27.41 13.25 -2.50
C GLU A 261 28.23 12.25 -1.66
N GLY A 262 28.20 10.99 -2.06
CA GLY A 262 28.96 9.90 -1.48
C GLY A 262 28.41 9.36 -0.16
N LYS A 263 27.28 9.87 0.35
CA LYS A 263 26.61 9.28 1.51
C LYS A 263 25.87 8.02 1.10
N LEU A 264 26.10 6.92 1.82
CA LEU A 264 25.36 5.68 1.63
C LEU A 264 23.86 5.88 1.95
N ILE A 265 22.98 5.45 1.07
CA ILE A 265 21.52 5.49 1.27
C ILE A 265 21.05 4.15 1.84
N VAL A 266 21.40 3.06 1.17
CA VAL A 266 20.99 1.69 1.48
C VAL A 266 21.91 0.72 0.79
N TYR A 267 22.08 -0.47 1.33
CA TYR A 267 22.63 -1.59 0.56
C TYR A 267 21.73 -2.82 0.68
N THR A 268 21.78 -3.67 -0.33
CA THR A 268 21.04 -4.93 -0.37
C THR A 268 22.01 -6.11 -0.42
N GLN A 269 21.62 -7.23 0.21
CA GLN A 269 22.40 -8.47 0.16
C GLN A 269 21.50 -9.68 0.30
N GLY A 270 21.71 -10.70 -0.53
CA GLY A 270 20.99 -11.96 -0.52
C GLY A 270 21.89 -13.14 -0.86
N ARG A 271 21.35 -14.36 -0.76
CA ARG A 271 22.11 -15.59 -1.03
C ARG A 271 22.71 -15.65 -2.44
N LYS A 272 21.96 -15.21 -3.44
CA LYS A 272 22.33 -15.16 -4.87
C LYS A 272 22.59 -13.75 -5.37
N TYR A 273 22.36 -12.77 -4.52
CA TYR A 273 22.49 -11.35 -4.82
C TYR A 273 23.62 -10.81 -3.96
N PRO A 274 24.79 -10.52 -4.54
CA PRO A 274 25.92 -9.94 -3.78
C PRO A 274 25.53 -8.57 -3.22
N ARG A 275 26.30 -8.07 -2.28
CA ARG A 275 26.10 -6.73 -1.71
C ARG A 275 26.12 -5.68 -2.83
N ALA A 276 25.04 -4.92 -2.93
CA ALA A 276 24.87 -3.80 -3.83
C ALA A 276 24.54 -2.56 -3.02
N GLU A 277 25.32 -1.50 -3.21
CA GLU A 277 25.27 -0.24 -2.45
C GLU A 277 24.74 0.88 -3.32
N GLU A 278 23.86 1.71 -2.74
CA GLU A 278 23.30 2.91 -3.38
C GLU A 278 23.75 4.14 -2.61
N PHE A 279 24.39 5.07 -3.31
CA PHE A 279 24.93 6.29 -2.75
C PHE A 279 24.21 7.53 -3.28
N ALA A 280 24.17 8.56 -2.47
CA ALA A 280 23.71 9.87 -2.88
C ALA A 280 24.68 10.50 -3.89
N ASN A 281 24.13 11.12 -4.93
CA ASN A 281 24.92 11.76 -6.00
C ASN A 281 25.13 13.27 -5.80
N GLY A 282 24.61 13.85 -4.72
CA GLY A 282 24.79 15.23 -4.35
C GLY A 282 24.04 16.26 -5.21
N THR A 283 23.13 15.84 -6.08
CA THR A 283 22.36 16.76 -6.95
C THR A 283 21.11 17.34 -6.26
N GLY A 284 20.77 16.84 -5.07
CA GLY A 284 19.57 17.23 -4.34
C GLY A 284 19.53 18.69 -3.90
N SER A 285 18.35 19.28 -3.92
CA SER A 285 18.14 20.70 -3.65
C SER A 285 17.99 21.05 -2.16
N CYS A 286 17.72 20.06 -1.31
CA CYS A 286 17.38 20.24 0.11
C CYS A 286 18.45 19.73 1.08
N GLN A 287 19.71 19.56 0.65
CA GLN A 287 20.78 18.95 1.45
C GLN A 287 21.06 19.65 2.79
N LYS A 288 20.85 20.96 2.86
CA LYS A 288 21.11 21.77 4.07
C LYS A 288 19.82 22.21 4.81
N MET A 289 18.65 21.95 4.22
CA MET A 289 17.38 22.35 4.82
C MET A 289 17.12 21.53 6.09
N PRO A 290 16.83 22.13 7.25
CA PRO A 290 16.40 21.42 8.44
C PRO A 290 15.26 20.45 8.12
N LEU A 291 15.37 19.18 8.56
CA LEU A 291 14.49 18.10 8.17
C LEU A 291 13.98 17.31 9.37
N VAL A 292 12.67 17.14 9.44
CA VAL A 292 12.00 16.18 10.33
C VAL A 292 11.28 15.14 9.48
N VAL A 293 11.39 13.87 9.87
CA VAL A 293 10.67 12.75 9.26
C VAL A 293 9.71 12.17 10.29
N LEU A 294 8.40 12.18 9.97
CA LEU A 294 7.38 11.59 10.84
C LEU A 294 7.12 10.15 10.44
N ILE A 295 7.15 9.25 11.42
CA ILE A 295 6.87 7.82 11.23
C ILE A 295 5.90 7.29 12.30
N ASP A 296 5.26 6.18 11.98
CA ASP A 296 4.47 5.38 12.91
C ASP A 296 4.61 3.88 12.61
N GLU A 297 3.85 3.07 13.31
CA GLU A 297 3.80 1.61 13.16
C GLU A 297 3.36 1.12 11.77
N GLY A 298 2.72 1.99 10.98
CA GLY A 298 2.34 1.75 9.59
C GLY A 298 3.43 2.11 8.57
N SER A 299 4.49 2.80 8.99
CA SER A 299 5.62 3.16 8.13
C SER A 299 6.48 1.92 7.87
N ALA A 300 6.55 1.44 6.62
CA ALA A 300 7.18 0.17 6.29
C ALA A 300 8.02 0.21 5.00
N SER A 301 8.98 -0.73 4.86
CA SER A 301 9.70 -0.99 3.61
C SER A 301 10.44 0.25 3.06
N ALA A 302 10.05 0.78 1.89
CA ALA A 302 10.66 1.97 1.29
C ALA A 302 10.62 3.21 2.21
N SER A 303 9.58 3.34 3.06
CA SER A 303 9.54 4.36 4.11
C SER A 303 10.65 4.19 5.13
N GLU A 304 10.99 2.94 5.45
CA GLU A 304 12.06 2.62 6.39
C GLU A 304 13.45 2.79 5.75
N ILE A 305 13.58 2.58 4.43
CA ILE A 305 14.79 2.93 3.67
C ILE A 305 15.01 4.44 3.74
N PHE A 306 13.98 5.23 3.43
CA PHE A 306 14.05 6.70 3.50
C PHE A 306 14.45 7.16 4.91
N THR A 307 13.70 6.70 5.92
CA THR A 307 13.90 7.10 7.32
C THR A 307 15.27 6.66 7.86
N GLY A 308 15.66 5.40 7.57
CA GLY A 308 16.96 4.86 7.99
C GLY A 308 18.14 5.58 7.35
N ALA A 309 18.04 5.96 6.08
CA ALA A 309 19.05 6.76 5.40
C ALA A 309 19.22 8.14 6.04
N ILE A 310 18.11 8.81 6.37
CA ILE A 310 18.14 10.13 7.03
C ILE A 310 18.69 10.01 8.46
N GLN A 311 18.23 9.03 9.24
CA GLN A 311 18.63 8.85 10.63
C GLN A 311 20.10 8.45 10.75
N ASP A 312 20.56 7.45 9.99
CA ASP A 312 21.90 6.88 10.13
C ASP A 312 23.00 7.78 9.56
N ASN A 313 22.65 8.68 8.63
CA ASN A 313 23.54 9.77 8.19
C ASN A 313 23.46 11.03 9.08
N ASP A 314 22.69 11.01 10.15
CA ASP A 314 22.46 12.17 11.03
C ASP A 314 21.97 13.41 10.26
N ARG A 315 21.18 13.20 9.19
CA ARG A 315 20.75 14.27 8.30
C ARG A 315 19.50 14.99 8.78
N GLY A 316 18.70 14.35 9.60
CA GLY A 316 17.44 14.90 10.10
C GLY A 316 16.99 14.18 11.36
N THR A 317 15.93 14.69 11.97
CA THR A 317 15.33 14.12 13.18
C THR A 317 14.12 13.25 12.83
N VAL A 318 14.10 12.04 13.34
CA VAL A 318 12.97 11.12 13.18
C VAL A 318 12.04 11.22 14.39
N VAL A 319 10.76 11.45 14.16
CA VAL A 319 9.77 11.71 15.22
C VAL A 319 8.55 10.81 15.04
N GLY A 320 8.01 10.34 16.16
CA GLY A 320 6.78 9.55 16.18
C GLY A 320 6.91 8.24 16.93
N ARG A 321 6.52 7.12 16.32
CA ARG A 321 6.57 5.78 16.92
C ARG A 321 7.40 4.84 16.06
N ARG A 322 7.83 3.72 16.65
CA ARG A 322 8.63 2.68 15.97
C ARG A 322 7.91 2.18 14.72
N SER A 323 8.65 2.12 13.61
CA SER A 323 8.13 1.66 12.32
C SER A 323 7.79 0.16 12.30
N PHE A 324 7.35 -0.33 11.17
CA PHE A 324 6.84 -1.69 11.00
C PHE A 324 7.92 -2.77 11.12
N GLY A 325 9.09 -2.57 10.51
CA GLY A 325 10.18 -3.55 10.49
C GLY A 325 10.15 -4.52 9.30
N LYS A 326 9.95 -4.02 8.08
CA LYS A 326 10.05 -4.80 6.85
C LYS A 326 11.37 -4.47 6.13
N GLY A 327 12.39 -5.30 6.32
CA GLY A 327 13.73 -5.17 5.72
C GLY A 327 14.01 -6.16 4.58
N LEU A 328 12.97 -6.60 3.85
CA LEU A 328 13.06 -7.58 2.79
C LEU A 328 12.90 -6.93 1.41
N VAL A 329 13.74 -7.34 0.46
CA VAL A 329 13.68 -6.94 -0.94
C VAL A 329 12.93 -8.02 -1.72
N GLN A 330 11.86 -7.62 -2.38
CA GLN A 330 11.02 -8.50 -3.19
C GLN A 330 11.22 -8.22 -4.67
N GLN A 331 11.27 -9.27 -5.47
CA GLN A 331 11.31 -9.19 -6.93
C GLN A 331 10.04 -9.82 -7.51
N PRO A 332 9.33 -9.13 -8.41
CA PRO A 332 8.27 -9.74 -9.20
C PRO A 332 8.87 -10.69 -10.24
N ILE A 333 8.26 -11.85 -10.41
CA ILE A 333 8.61 -12.84 -11.43
C ILE A 333 7.29 -13.26 -12.09
N ASP A 334 7.14 -12.95 -13.36
CA ASP A 334 5.92 -13.22 -14.12
C ASP A 334 5.92 -14.66 -14.66
N PHE A 335 4.75 -15.29 -14.67
CA PHE A 335 4.49 -16.55 -15.34
C PHE A 335 3.83 -16.33 -16.71
N SER A 336 3.94 -17.33 -17.58
CA SER A 336 3.42 -17.26 -18.95
C SER A 336 1.89 -17.23 -19.04
N ASP A 337 1.18 -17.57 -17.98
CA ASP A 337 -0.28 -17.54 -17.86
C ASP A 337 -0.82 -16.16 -17.40
N GLY A 338 0.09 -15.19 -17.16
CA GLY A 338 -0.23 -13.85 -16.68
C GLY A 338 -0.29 -13.73 -15.16
N SER A 339 -0.08 -14.80 -14.40
CA SER A 339 0.12 -14.74 -12.97
C SER A 339 1.56 -14.33 -12.62
N ALA A 340 1.82 -13.99 -11.37
CA ALA A 340 3.16 -13.62 -10.90
C ALA A 340 3.42 -14.07 -9.47
N ILE A 341 4.70 -14.12 -9.11
CA ILE A 341 5.11 -14.16 -7.69
C ILE A 341 5.90 -12.93 -7.33
N ARG A 342 5.75 -12.45 -6.11
CA ARG A 342 6.70 -11.53 -5.48
C ARG A 342 7.53 -12.36 -4.52
N LEU A 343 8.79 -12.60 -4.88
CA LEU A 343 9.69 -13.44 -4.11
C LEU A 343 10.70 -12.59 -3.35
N THR A 344 10.90 -12.88 -2.08
CA THR A 344 11.98 -12.28 -1.29
C THR A 344 13.33 -12.84 -1.76
N ILE A 345 14.19 -11.95 -2.27
CA ILE A 345 15.50 -12.30 -2.87
C ILE A 345 16.69 -11.81 -2.06
N ALA A 346 16.49 -10.76 -1.24
CA ALA A 346 17.55 -10.14 -0.45
C ALA A 346 16.97 -9.46 0.80
N ARG A 347 17.86 -9.05 1.71
CA ARG A 347 17.57 -8.08 2.76
C ARG A 347 18.20 -6.75 2.40
N TYR A 348 17.60 -5.65 2.89
CA TYR A 348 18.27 -4.36 2.84
C TYR A 348 18.75 -3.92 4.21
N TYR A 349 19.77 -3.10 4.18
CA TYR A 349 20.49 -2.61 5.33
C TYR A 349 20.64 -1.10 5.23
N THR A 350 20.49 -0.42 6.35
CA THR A 350 20.66 1.02 6.43
C THR A 350 22.15 1.41 6.42
N PRO A 351 22.51 2.69 6.31
CA PRO A 351 23.91 3.13 6.28
C PRO A 351 24.76 2.69 7.47
N SER A 352 24.17 2.52 8.66
CA SER A 352 24.88 2.00 9.83
C SER A 352 25.19 0.49 9.76
N GLY A 353 24.62 -0.21 8.78
CA GLY A 353 24.77 -1.65 8.59
C GLY A 353 23.70 -2.50 9.26
N ARG A 354 22.73 -1.91 9.95
CA ARG A 354 21.64 -2.64 10.59
C ARG A 354 20.60 -3.13 9.59
N CYS A 355 20.16 -4.38 9.77
CA CYS A 355 18.95 -4.89 9.15
C CYS A 355 17.76 -4.57 10.07
N ILE A 356 16.75 -3.89 9.53
CA ILE A 356 15.60 -3.49 10.34
C ILE A 356 14.48 -4.53 10.33
N GLN A 357 14.68 -5.66 9.64
CA GLN A 357 13.68 -6.72 9.53
C GLN A 357 13.37 -7.28 10.93
N ARG A 358 12.09 -7.20 11.32
CA ARG A 358 11.64 -7.86 12.55
C ARG A 358 11.68 -9.38 12.39
N PRO A 359 11.88 -10.14 13.49
CA PRO A 359 11.95 -11.59 13.43
C PRO A 359 10.70 -12.23 12.85
N TYR A 360 10.88 -13.28 12.05
CA TYR A 360 9.82 -14.16 11.58
C TYR A 360 10.32 -15.60 11.56
N GLU A 361 9.41 -16.56 11.62
CA GLU A 361 9.69 -17.98 11.51
C GLU A 361 8.95 -18.53 10.28
N SER A 362 9.65 -19.30 9.43
CA SER A 362 9.05 -19.96 8.26
C SER A 362 7.83 -20.79 8.66
N GLY A 363 6.73 -20.65 7.91
CA GLY A 363 5.47 -21.35 8.17
C GLY A 363 4.68 -20.89 9.41
N LYS A 364 5.07 -19.81 10.08
CA LYS A 364 4.41 -19.26 11.28
C LYS A 364 3.94 -17.81 11.10
N ASP A 365 3.29 -17.51 10.00
CA ASP A 365 2.86 -16.15 9.65
C ASP A 365 1.98 -15.49 10.71
N ARG A 366 1.17 -16.26 11.42
CA ARG A 366 0.25 -15.74 12.44
C ARG A 366 0.93 -14.90 13.52
N ASN A 367 2.11 -15.30 13.98
CA ASN A 367 2.85 -14.53 14.97
C ASN A 367 3.36 -13.20 14.41
N TYR A 368 3.74 -13.22 13.14
CA TYR A 368 4.18 -12.03 12.43
C TYR A 368 3.03 -11.05 12.18
N GLU A 369 1.85 -11.54 11.81
CA GLU A 369 0.64 -10.72 11.63
C GLU A 369 0.17 -10.09 12.95
N LEU A 370 0.24 -10.83 14.05
CA LEU A 370 -0.17 -10.36 15.37
C LEU A 370 0.85 -9.45 16.06
N ASP A 371 2.04 -9.22 15.49
CA ASP A 371 3.09 -8.41 16.13
C ASP A 371 2.61 -7.00 16.50
N LEU A 372 1.94 -6.30 15.61
CA LEU A 372 1.41 -4.96 15.89
C LEU A 372 0.38 -4.98 17.04
N TYR A 373 -0.46 -5.99 17.09
CA TYR A 373 -1.40 -6.18 18.19
C TYR A 373 -0.66 -6.44 19.51
N THR A 374 0.35 -7.31 19.51
CA THR A 374 1.19 -7.60 20.67
C THR A 374 1.94 -6.35 21.15
N ARG A 375 2.48 -5.54 20.24
CA ARG A 375 3.11 -4.26 20.56
C ARG A 375 2.12 -3.29 21.23
N TYR A 376 0.89 -3.22 20.73
CA TYR A 376 -0.17 -2.42 21.30
C TYR A 376 -0.53 -2.88 22.73
N GLU A 377 -0.73 -4.18 22.93
CA GLU A 377 -1.07 -4.74 24.26
C GLU A 377 0.04 -4.53 25.29
N HIS A 378 1.31 -4.60 24.86
CA HIS A 378 2.46 -4.33 25.72
C HIS A 378 2.67 -2.84 26.01
N GLY A 379 1.82 -1.95 25.47
CA GLY A 379 1.90 -0.51 25.73
C GLY A 379 2.94 0.24 24.92
N GLU A 380 3.54 -0.38 23.91
CA GLU A 380 4.60 0.24 23.10
C GLU A 380 4.16 1.52 22.39
N PHE A 381 2.86 1.63 22.05
CA PHE A 381 2.34 2.83 21.39
C PHE A 381 2.13 3.99 22.36
N PHE A 382 2.18 3.73 23.66
CA PHE A 382 1.87 4.71 24.71
C PHE A 382 3.06 5.11 25.55
N SER A 383 4.11 4.27 25.60
CA SER A 383 5.31 4.53 26.40
C SER A 383 6.56 4.03 25.71
N ARG A 384 7.59 4.91 25.70
CA ARG A 384 8.93 4.54 25.22
C ARG A 384 9.53 3.39 26.02
N ASP A 385 9.29 3.35 27.32
CA ASP A 385 9.87 2.34 28.22
C ASP A 385 9.30 0.93 28.00
N SER A 386 8.16 0.84 27.32
CA SER A 386 7.55 -0.44 26.92
C SER A 386 8.20 -1.06 25.69
N ILE A 387 9.09 -0.33 25.00
CA ILE A 387 9.73 -0.79 23.77
C ILE A 387 10.95 -1.64 24.11
N LYS A 388 10.89 -2.92 23.76
CA LYS A 388 12.03 -3.83 23.91
C LYS A 388 12.98 -3.65 22.73
N GLN A 389 14.20 -3.24 23.01
CA GLN A 389 15.28 -3.14 22.03
C GLN A 389 16.13 -4.41 22.05
N ASN A 390 16.64 -4.81 20.90
CA ASN A 390 17.56 -5.93 20.80
C ASN A 390 19.01 -5.42 21.00
N GLU A 391 19.51 -5.52 22.21
CA GLU A 391 20.87 -5.06 22.56
C GLU A 391 21.99 -5.78 21.77
N SER A 392 21.72 -6.97 21.23
CA SER A 392 22.69 -7.69 20.39
C SER A 392 22.80 -7.10 18.97
N GLU A 393 21.82 -6.28 18.57
CA GLU A 393 21.75 -5.61 17.26
C GLU A 393 21.99 -4.10 17.39
N ARG A 394 23.03 -3.72 18.11
CA ARG A 394 23.41 -2.34 18.36
C ARG A 394 24.38 -1.83 17.29
N TYR A 395 24.07 -0.68 16.72
CA TYR A 395 24.85 0.01 15.68
C TYR A 395 25.01 1.49 16.02
N ASN A 396 25.84 2.19 15.25
CA ASN A 396 26.07 3.63 15.43
C ASN A 396 25.79 4.39 14.12
N THR A 397 25.19 5.56 14.24
CA THR A 397 25.05 6.52 13.15
C THR A 397 26.38 7.17 12.77
N SER A 398 26.42 7.98 11.75
CA SER A 398 27.63 8.71 11.31
C SER A 398 28.27 9.58 12.41
N LEU A 399 27.46 10.15 13.32
CA LEU A 399 27.94 10.93 14.47
C LEU A 399 28.04 10.13 15.77
N GLY A 400 27.91 8.80 15.72
CA GLY A 400 28.07 7.92 16.87
C GLY A 400 26.84 7.77 17.76
N ARG A 401 25.64 8.22 17.35
CA ARG A 401 24.40 7.93 18.07
C ARG A 401 24.04 6.45 17.96
N THR A 402 23.60 5.86 19.07
CA THR A 402 23.19 4.45 19.09
C THR A 402 21.85 4.26 18.40
N VAL A 403 21.77 3.27 17.50
CA VAL A 403 20.56 2.79 16.82
C VAL A 403 20.52 1.26 16.87
N TYR A 404 19.34 0.66 16.70
CA TYR A 404 19.15 -0.78 16.84
C TYR A 404 18.56 -1.38 15.56
N GLY A 405 18.95 -2.63 15.28
CA GLY A 405 18.39 -3.46 14.22
C GLY A 405 17.27 -4.39 14.70
N GLY A 406 16.81 -5.27 13.82
CA GLY A 406 15.91 -6.38 14.16
C GLY A 406 14.48 -6.03 14.54
N GLY A 407 14.01 -4.77 14.29
CA GLY A 407 12.68 -4.42 14.75
C GLY A 407 12.12 -3.09 14.23
N GLY A 408 12.48 -2.68 13.01
CA GLY A 408 12.08 -1.40 12.45
C GLY A 408 12.98 -0.24 12.86
N ILE A 409 12.56 0.98 12.50
CA ILE A 409 13.27 2.22 12.85
C ILE A 409 12.65 2.81 14.12
N MET A 410 13.49 2.98 15.14
CA MET A 410 13.13 3.72 16.34
C MET A 410 13.24 5.23 16.08
N PRO A 411 12.20 6.03 16.41
CA PRO A 411 12.32 7.47 16.29
C PRO A 411 13.34 8.04 17.29
N ASP A 412 13.98 9.14 16.91
CA ASP A 412 14.86 9.90 17.82
C ASP A 412 14.01 10.53 18.94
N ILE A 413 12.82 11.02 18.58
CA ILE A 413 11.85 11.60 19.49
C ILE A 413 10.57 10.76 19.45
N PHE A 414 10.30 10.05 20.53
CA PHE A 414 9.09 9.27 20.67
C PHE A 414 7.90 10.18 21.02
N VAL A 415 6.80 10.03 20.26
CA VAL A 415 5.52 10.69 20.53
C VAL A 415 4.46 9.62 20.75
N PRO A 416 3.92 9.50 21.97
CA PRO A 416 2.91 8.50 22.27
C PRO A 416 1.60 8.73 21.51
N GLN A 417 0.86 7.65 21.27
CA GLN A 417 -0.50 7.75 20.75
C GLN A 417 -1.41 8.40 21.80
N ASP A 418 -2.04 9.53 21.45
CA ASP A 418 -3.00 10.16 22.32
C ASP A 418 -4.34 9.42 22.30
N THR A 419 -4.73 8.91 23.46
CA THR A 419 -6.02 8.25 23.69
C THR A 419 -6.99 9.08 24.54
N THR A 420 -6.62 10.32 24.83
CA THR A 420 -7.42 11.24 25.66
C THR A 420 -8.78 11.47 25.00
N GLY A 421 -9.84 11.22 25.72
CA GLY A 421 -11.21 11.38 25.24
C GLY A 421 -11.73 10.25 24.34
N VAL A 422 -10.94 9.22 24.07
CA VAL A 422 -11.43 8.03 23.36
C VAL A 422 -12.35 7.23 24.29
N THR A 423 -13.57 6.95 23.82
CA THR A 423 -14.58 6.19 24.56
C THR A 423 -15.15 5.08 23.68
N SER A 424 -15.79 4.08 24.31
CA SER A 424 -16.46 3.02 23.54
C SER A 424 -17.58 3.54 22.63
N TYR A 425 -18.24 4.66 22.98
CA TYR A 425 -19.21 5.30 22.10
C TYR A 425 -18.53 5.81 20.83
N LEU A 426 -17.45 6.59 20.99
CA LEU A 426 -16.68 7.12 19.85
C LEU A 426 -16.17 5.99 18.95
N SER A 427 -15.53 4.96 19.52
CA SER A 427 -15.03 3.82 18.76
C SER A 427 -16.16 3.10 18.01
N THR A 428 -17.32 2.91 18.65
CA THR A 428 -18.46 2.26 18.01
C THR A 428 -18.97 3.04 16.81
N VAL A 429 -19.15 4.37 16.93
CA VAL A 429 -19.68 5.18 15.82
C VAL A 429 -18.68 5.31 14.67
N ILE A 430 -17.38 5.37 14.95
CA ILE A 430 -16.31 5.39 13.95
C ILE A 430 -16.24 4.04 13.22
N ASN A 431 -16.13 2.92 13.95
CA ASN A 431 -16.00 1.58 13.37
C ASN A 431 -17.22 1.18 12.54
N ARG A 432 -18.42 1.70 12.87
CA ARG A 432 -19.62 1.53 12.06
C ARG A 432 -19.74 2.51 10.90
N GLY A 433 -18.76 3.40 10.70
CA GLY A 433 -18.74 4.41 9.64
C GLY A 433 -19.83 5.47 9.73
N LEU A 434 -20.46 5.63 10.92
CA LEU A 434 -21.60 6.53 11.07
C LEU A 434 -21.21 8.00 10.98
N THR A 435 -19.99 8.36 11.39
CA THR A 435 -19.47 9.73 11.25
C THR A 435 -19.35 10.11 9.79
N ILE A 436 -18.78 9.23 8.95
CA ILE A 436 -18.64 9.44 7.50
C ILE A 436 -20.01 9.52 6.85
N GLN A 437 -20.94 8.60 7.20
CA GLN A 437 -22.30 8.59 6.63
C GLN A 437 -23.06 9.88 6.97
N PHE A 438 -23.01 10.34 8.22
CA PHE A 438 -23.68 11.57 8.64
C PHE A 438 -23.09 12.79 7.95
N THR A 439 -21.76 12.94 7.96
CA THR A 439 -21.11 14.11 7.37
C THR A 439 -21.30 14.18 5.86
N PHE A 440 -21.32 13.05 5.18
CA PHE A 440 -21.67 12.99 3.77
C PHE A 440 -23.09 13.49 3.52
N GLN A 441 -24.08 12.98 4.26
CA GLN A 441 -25.49 13.42 4.13
C GLN A 441 -25.64 14.91 4.46
N TYR A 442 -24.97 15.38 5.51
CA TYR A 442 -24.99 16.80 5.88
C TYR A 442 -24.40 17.68 4.78
N THR A 443 -23.25 17.29 4.24
CA THR A 443 -22.61 17.99 3.14
C THR A 443 -23.49 18.02 1.89
N ASP A 444 -24.06 16.89 1.50
CA ASP A 444 -24.91 16.80 0.31
C ASP A 444 -26.16 17.70 0.42
N ASN A 445 -26.83 17.65 1.58
CA ASN A 445 -28.02 18.48 1.83
C ASN A 445 -27.74 19.98 1.91
N ASN A 446 -26.51 20.36 2.26
CA ASN A 446 -26.12 21.77 2.45
C ASN A 446 -25.09 22.26 1.43
N ARG A 447 -24.80 21.48 0.38
CA ARG A 447 -23.69 21.73 -0.57
C ARG A 447 -23.69 23.15 -1.12
N LYS A 448 -24.84 23.65 -1.60
CA LYS A 448 -24.98 25.01 -2.14
C LYS A 448 -24.57 26.11 -1.13
N LYS A 449 -24.83 25.87 0.16
CA LYS A 449 -24.44 26.81 1.22
C LYS A 449 -22.98 26.66 1.60
N LEU A 450 -22.50 25.41 1.69
CA LEU A 450 -21.12 25.12 2.09
C LEU A 450 -20.12 25.53 1.00
N SER A 451 -20.48 25.49 -0.28
CA SER A 451 -19.63 25.93 -1.40
C SER A 451 -19.35 27.45 -1.43
N GLN A 452 -19.94 28.22 -0.53
CA GLN A 452 -19.63 29.65 -0.37
C GLN A 452 -18.36 29.89 0.46
N TYR A 453 -17.87 28.86 1.18
CA TYR A 453 -16.68 28.92 2.01
C TYR A 453 -15.51 28.29 1.26
N GLU A 454 -14.52 29.11 0.89
CA GLU A 454 -13.37 28.69 0.08
C GLU A 454 -12.17 28.26 0.94
N THR A 455 -12.15 28.69 2.20
CA THR A 455 -11.07 28.39 3.13
C THR A 455 -11.53 27.51 4.30
N GLU A 456 -10.57 26.77 4.87
CA GLU A 456 -10.82 25.95 6.07
C GLU A 456 -11.36 26.80 7.23
N GLU A 457 -10.80 27.99 7.44
CA GLU A 457 -11.15 28.86 8.57
C GLU A 457 -12.59 29.38 8.45
N GLU A 458 -13.00 29.84 7.28
CA GLU A 458 -14.38 30.28 7.01
C GLU A 458 -15.38 29.16 7.24
N LEU A 459 -15.07 27.97 6.69
CA LEU A 459 -15.91 26.78 6.85
C LEU A 459 -16.03 26.38 8.31
N LEU A 460 -14.92 26.33 9.06
CA LEU A 460 -14.91 26.04 10.50
C LEU A 460 -15.74 27.04 11.31
N ASN A 461 -15.62 28.33 11.03
CA ASN A 461 -16.38 29.35 11.71
C ASN A 461 -17.88 29.15 11.50
N TYR A 462 -18.32 28.76 10.32
CA TYR A 462 -19.70 28.37 10.08
C TYR A 462 -20.11 27.10 10.85
N LEU A 463 -19.32 26.02 10.75
CA LEU A 463 -19.66 24.71 11.34
C LEU A 463 -19.80 24.75 12.87
N ARG A 464 -19.00 25.57 13.56
CA ARG A 464 -19.06 25.73 15.02
C ARG A 464 -20.43 26.16 15.54
N HIS A 465 -21.22 26.87 14.74
CA HIS A 465 -22.55 27.35 15.11
C HIS A 465 -23.68 26.41 14.70
N GLN A 466 -23.38 25.25 14.10
CA GLN A 466 -24.41 24.34 13.57
C GLN A 466 -24.89 23.27 14.56
N GLY A 467 -24.24 23.13 15.73
CA GLY A 467 -24.60 22.08 16.70
C GLY A 467 -24.49 20.66 16.16
N LEU A 468 -23.49 20.38 15.34
CA LEU A 468 -23.35 19.13 14.58
C LEU A 468 -23.23 17.90 15.45
N VAL A 469 -22.59 17.98 16.61
CA VAL A 469 -22.43 16.84 17.51
C VAL A 469 -23.81 16.34 17.99
N GLU A 470 -24.71 17.24 18.34
CA GLU A 470 -26.06 16.87 18.78
C GLU A 470 -26.93 16.30 17.64
N GLN A 471 -26.79 16.85 16.44
CA GLN A 471 -27.44 16.30 15.24
C GLN A 471 -26.90 14.90 14.94
N PHE A 472 -25.59 14.71 15.03
CA PHE A 472 -24.94 13.41 14.83
C PHE A 472 -25.39 12.38 15.88
N VAL A 473 -25.48 12.76 17.14
CA VAL A 473 -25.90 11.84 18.23
C VAL A 473 -27.32 11.33 17.97
N ARG A 474 -28.25 12.21 17.50
CA ARG A 474 -29.60 11.80 17.10
C ARG A 474 -29.59 10.86 15.89
N PHE A 475 -28.75 11.16 14.92
CA PHE A 475 -28.56 10.28 13.77
C PHE A 475 -28.02 8.91 14.18
N ALA A 476 -26.99 8.85 15.02
CA ALA A 476 -26.41 7.60 15.53
C ALA A 476 -27.43 6.76 16.32
N ASP A 477 -28.28 7.41 17.15
CA ASP A 477 -29.37 6.74 17.87
C ASP A 477 -30.40 6.11 16.91
N SER A 478 -30.77 6.82 15.84
CA SER A 478 -31.65 6.29 14.78
C SER A 478 -31.04 5.10 14.02
N LYS A 479 -29.70 4.98 14.03
CA LYS A 479 -28.95 3.85 13.46
C LYS A 479 -28.64 2.75 14.48
N GLY A 480 -29.25 2.81 15.67
CA GLY A 480 -29.14 1.79 16.71
C GLY A 480 -27.94 1.93 17.64
N VAL A 481 -27.21 3.06 17.61
CA VAL A 481 -26.18 3.36 18.62
C VAL A 481 -26.77 4.30 19.67
N LYS A 482 -27.25 3.71 20.74
CA LYS A 482 -27.95 4.42 21.81
C LYS A 482 -27.12 5.56 22.43
N ARG A 483 -27.77 6.69 22.70
CA ARG A 483 -27.16 7.86 23.35
C ARG A 483 -26.56 7.50 24.71
N ARG A 484 -25.33 7.95 24.96
CA ARG A 484 -24.57 7.74 26.20
C ARG A 484 -23.92 9.06 26.64
N ASN A 485 -24.68 9.91 27.37
CA ASN A 485 -24.29 11.30 27.67
C ASN A 485 -22.88 11.44 28.24
N ILE A 486 -22.50 10.63 29.24
CA ILE A 486 -21.17 10.68 29.88
C ILE A 486 -20.06 10.39 28.89
N LEU A 487 -20.23 9.36 28.05
CA LEU A 487 -19.23 8.96 27.06
C LEU A 487 -19.14 10.00 25.93
N ILE A 488 -20.27 10.52 25.49
CA ILE A 488 -20.35 11.58 24.47
C ILE A 488 -19.66 12.84 24.98
N GLN A 489 -19.91 13.26 26.22
CA GLN A 489 -19.28 14.43 26.80
C GLN A 489 -17.76 14.28 26.89
N LYS A 490 -17.26 13.10 27.32
CA LYS A 490 -15.83 12.79 27.33
C LYS A 490 -15.20 12.86 25.92
N SER A 491 -15.93 12.40 24.90
CA SER A 491 -15.44 12.38 23.50
C SER A 491 -15.85 13.60 22.69
N TYR A 492 -16.48 14.61 23.28
CA TYR A 492 -17.11 15.69 22.53
C TYR A 492 -16.16 16.36 21.55
N LYS A 493 -14.96 16.74 21.99
CA LYS A 493 -13.94 17.39 21.15
C LYS A 493 -13.47 16.48 20.00
N LEU A 494 -13.33 15.17 20.25
CA LEU A 494 -12.94 14.21 19.23
C LEU A 494 -14.06 13.97 18.21
N LEU A 495 -15.31 13.90 18.68
CA LEU A 495 -16.47 13.81 17.80
C LEU A 495 -16.56 15.06 16.90
N GLU A 496 -16.49 16.24 17.50
CA GLU A 496 -16.53 17.51 16.78
C GLU A 496 -15.41 17.59 15.75
N LYS A 497 -14.15 17.30 16.17
CA LYS A 497 -12.99 17.28 15.28
C LYS A 497 -13.19 16.32 14.11
N ASN A 498 -13.72 15.13 14.35
CA ASN A 498 -13.96 14.14 13.32
C ASN A 498 -15.06 14.57 12.35
N LEU A 499 -16.18 15.10 12.86
CA LEU A 499 -17.28 15.59 12.02
C LEU A 499 -16.84 16.77 11.16
N PHE A 500 -16.15 17.75 11.74
CA PHE A 500 -15.67 18.92 11.01
C PHE A 500 -14.64 18.51 9.95
N GLY A 501 -13.67 17.67 10.34
CA GLY A 501 -12.66 17.18 9.40
C GLY A 501 -13.28 16.46 8.19
N ASN A 502 -14.25 15.59 8.41
CA ASN A 502 -14.93 14.91 7.29
C ASN A 502 -15.70 15.89 6.38
N ILE A 503 -16.30 16.94 6.93
CA ILE A 503 -16.97 17.97 6.12
C ILE A 503 -15.94 18.79 5.33
N ILE A 504 -14.82 19.16 5.97
CA ILE A 504 -13.69 19.83 5.30
C ILE A 504 -13.18 18.97 4.15
N TYR A 505 -12.96 17.65 4.39
CA TYR A 505 -12.57 16.73 3.34
C TYR A 505 -13.55 16.72 2.16
N ASN A 506 -14.86 16.65 2.44
CA ASN A 506 -15.90 16.60 1.42
C ASN A 506 -16.05 17.91 0.60
N MET A 507 -15.62 19.03 1.16
CA MET A 507 -15.77 20.36 0.54
C MET A 507 -14.47 20.91 -0.05
N LEU A 508 -13.35 20.73 0.67
CA LEU A 508 -12.07 21.39 0.37
C LEU A 508 -10.95 20.37 0.05
N GLY A 509 -11.23 19.06 0.18
CA GLY A 509 -10.30 18.01 -0.18
C GLY A 509 -9.30 17.61 0.91
N LEU A 510 -8.36 16.72 0.50
CA LEU A 510 -7.45 16.03 1.43
C LEU A 510 -6.43 16.97 2.07
N GLU A 511 -5.89 17.94 1.34
CA GLU A 511 -4.90 18.87 1.87
C GLU A 511 -5.48 19.71 3.02
N ALA A 512 -6.66 20.28 2.84
CA ALA A 512 -7.35 21.05 3.88
C ALA A 512 -7.69 20.17 5.10
N TYR A 513 -8.09 18.93 4.88
CA TYR A 513 -8.29 17.95 5.95
C TYR A 513 -7.02 17.70 6.76
N LEU A 514 -5.88 17.48 6.10
CA LEU A 514 -4.60 17.28 6.77
C LEU A 514 -4.13 18.54 7.52
N GLN A 515 -4.31 19.71 6.94
CA GLN A 515 -4.05 20.99 7.61
C GLN A 515 -4.85 21.11 8.91
N TYR A 516 -6.15 20.81 8.86
CA TYR A 516 -7.03 20.83 10.03
C TYR A 516 -6.58 19.88 11.15
N PHE A 517 -6.30 18.61 10.79
CA PHE A 517 -5.90 17.62 11.79
C PHE A 517 -4.51 17.88 12.37
N ASN A 518 -3.57 18.32 11.54
CA ASN A 518 -2.17 18.55 11.94
C ASN A 518 -2.00 19.76 12.88
N LYS A 519 -2.91 20.72 12.90
CA LYS A 519 -2.87 21.84 13.85
C LYS A 519 -2.82 21.41 15.33
N THR A 520 -3.35 20.23 15.65
CA THR A 520 -3.45 19.70 17.01
C THR A 520 -2.84 18.32 17.17
N ASP A 521 -2.19 17.80 16.12
CA ASP A 521 -1.51 16.52 16.16
C ASP A 521 -0.14 16.67 16.81
N ALA A 522 0.08 16.00 17.96
CA ALA A 522 1.31 16.12 18.74
C ALA A 522 2.56 15.75 17.92
N THR A 523 2.45 14.76 17.02
CA THR A 523 3.56 14.35 16.16
C THR A 523 3.85 15.41 15.09
N ALA A 524 2.80 15.93 14.45
CA ALA A 524 2.97 16.94 13.42
C ALA A 524 3.50 18.28 13.97
N VAL A 525 3.05 18.71 15.17
CA VAL A 525 3.53 19.95 15.80
C VAL A 525 4.94 19.85 16.42
N SER A 526 5.54 18.65 16.40
CA SER A 526 6.91 18.44 16.90
C SER A 526 8.00 19.16 16.06
N TYR A 527 7.62 19.80 14.94
CA TYR A 527 8.52 20.69 14.16
C TYR A 527 9.18 21.78 15.01
N THR A 528 8.68 22.08 16.20
CA THR A 528 9.33 22.98 17.15
C THR A 528 10.76 22.56 17.48
N HIS A 529 11.08 21.27 17.35
CA HIS A 529 12.44 20.75 17.49
C HIS A 529 13.38 21.17 16.35
N LEU A 530 12.86 21.56 15.18
CA LEU A 530 13.67 22.13 14.09
C LEU A 530 14.41 23.41 14.51
N ARG A 531 13.80 24.22 15.39
CA ARG A 531 14.39 25.46 15.88
C ARG A 531 15.51 25.22 16.91
N ALA A 532 15.53 24.08 17.58
CA ALA A 532 16.54 23.79 18.60
C ALA A 532 17.91 23.41 18.00
N HIS A 533 17.97 22.96 16.75
CA HIS A 533 19.21 22.61 16.06
C HIS A 533 19.93 23.78 15.39
N GLU A 534 19.33 24.98 15.33
CA GLU A 534 19.97 26.18 14.79
C GLU A 534 20.89 26.89 15.82
N THR A 535 20.98 26.40 17.05
CA THR A 535 21.73 27.03 18.16
C THR A 535 22.91 26.18 18.69
N VAL A 536 23.42 25.22 17.94
CA VAL A 536 24.64 24.49 18.31
C VAL A 536 25.69 24.57 17.21
#